data_e4e2304d807aeabcfc24acf6abd83001
#
_entry.id   e4e2304d807aeabcfc24acf6abd83001
#
_cell.length_a   1.000
_cell.length_b   1.000
_cell.length_c   1.000
_cell.angle_alpha   90.00
_cell.angle_beta   90.00
_cell.angle_gamma   90.00
#
_symmetry.space_group_name_H-M   'P 1'
#
loop_
_entity.id
_entity.type
_entity.pdbx_description
1 polymer ?
#
loop_
_entity_poly.entity_id
_entity_poly.type
_entity_poly.pdbx_seq_one_letter_code
_entity_poly.pdbx_strand_id
1 'polypeptide(L)'
;MKEISYQKFLDDGELERLRIKIHSEKGELIDIVIQYESFINDKWHPSVRYDCSHGFFHRDIMKPNGEKEKQAIAISKLKDALNYAEQDIKDRWEFYKERYSKKLKK
;
A
#
# COMPACT_ATOMS: atom_id res chain seq x y z
N MET A 1 5.13 22.66 -4.84
CA MET A 1 4.90 21.22 -4.58
C MET A 1 3.41 20.97 -4.32
N LYS A 2 2.88 19.93 -4.91
CA LYS A 2 1.48 19.59 -4.77
C LYS A 2 1.34 18.20 -4.15
N GLU A 3 0.49 18.08 -3.12
CA GLU A 3 0.21 16.81 -2.49
C GLU A 3 -1.25 16.45 -2.70
N ILE A 4 -1.50 15.19 -3.09
CA ILE A 4 -2.85 14.67 -3.26
C ILE A 4 -2.94 13.40 -2.41
N SER A 5 -3.98 13.33 -1.56
CA SER A 5 -4.24 12.14 -0.74
C SER A 5 -5.68 11.72 -0.96
N TYR A 6 -5.90 10.42 -1.19
CA TYR A 6 -7.25 9.90 -1.36
C TYR A 6 -7.28 8.43 -0.97
N GLN A 7 -8.49 7.87 -0.88
CA GLN A 7 -8.67 6.45 -0.59
C GLN A 7 -9.68 5.83 -1.53
N LYS A 8 -9.57 4.52 -1.72
CA LYS A 8 -10.51 3.73 -2.50
C LYS A 8 -10.84 2.49 -1.71
N PHE A 9 -12.11 2.08 -1.72
CA PHE A 9 -12.48 0.81 -1.13
C PHE A 9 -12.35 -0.30 -2.17
N LEU A 10 -11.90 -1.47 -1.70
CA LEU A 10 -11.69 -2.64 -2.56
C LEU A 10 -12.86 -3.60 -2.53
N ASP A 11 -13.80 -3.38 -1.61
CA ASP A 11 -14.95 -4.25 -1.40
C ASP A 11 -16.21 -3.41 -1.16
N ASP A 12 -17.37 -4.04 -1.32
CA ASP A 12 -18.66 -3.37 -1.15
C ASP A 12 -18.96 -3.06 0.32
N GLY A 13 -18.35 -3.78 1.26
CA GLY A 13 -18.57 -3.59 2.69
C GLY A 13 -17.76 -2.46 3.29
N GLU A 14 -16.87 -1.84 2.51
CA GLU A 14 -16.00 -0.75 2.96
C GLU A 14 -15.11 -1.13 4.14
N LEU A 15 -14.67 -2.39 4.17
CA LEU A 15 -13.79 -2.93 5.20
C LEU A 15 -12.36 -3.12 4.70
N GLU A 16 -12.11 -2.88 3.40
CA GLU A 16 -10.80 -3.02 2.76
C GLU A 16 -10.53 -1.76 1.97
N ARG A 17 -9.42 -1.09 2.25
CA ARG A 17 -9.15 0.18 1.55
C ARG A 17 -7.70 0.35 1.12
N LEU A 18 -7.55 1.09 0.04
CA LEU A 18 -6.27 1.63 -0.41
C LEU A 18 -6.19 3.09 0.01
N ARG A 19 -5.10 3.44 0.64
CA ARG A 19 -4.79 4.85 0.91
C ARG A 19 -3.62 5.24 0.02
N ILE A 20 -3.79 6.31 -0.73
CA ILE A 20 -2.82 6.75 -1.73
C ILE A 20 -2.42 8.18 -1.44
N LYS A 21 -1.12 8.43 -1.39
CA LYS A 21 -0.57 9.77 -1.25
C LYS A 21 0.43 10.00 -2.38
N ILE A 22 0.26 11.10 -3.09
CA ILE A 22 1.08 11.44 -4.24
C ILE A 22 1.63 12.84 -4.06
N HIS A 23 2.95 12.98 -4.23
CA HIS A 23 3.59 14.28 -4.30
C HIS A 23 4.01 14.53 -5.74
N SER A 24 3.69 15.72 -6.26
CA SER A 24 4.11 16.11 -7.59
C SER A 24 4.70 17.52 -7.56
N GLU A 25 5.54 17.81 -8.55
CA GLU A 25 6.15 19.12 -8.69
C GLU A 25 6.28 19.40 -10.18
N LYS A 26 5.73 20.55 -10.61
CA LYS A 26 5.75 20.97 -12.01
C LYS A 26 5.20 19.90 -12.95
N GLY A 27 4.13 19.21 -12.51
CA GLY A 27 3.47 18.19 -13.32
C GLY A 27 4.12 16.82 -13.29
N GLU A 28 5.21 16.63 -12.55
CA GLU A 28 5.88 15.35 -12.45
C GLU A 28 5.72 14.73 -11.06
N LEU A 29 5.56 13.41 -11.03
CA LEU A 29 5.52 12.67 -9.77
C LEU A 29 6.90 12.62 -9.15
N ILE A 30 7.01 13.02 -7.87
CA ILE A 30 8.27 12.98 -7.14
C ILE A 30 8.26 11.98 -5.98
N ASP A 31 7.07 11.60 -5.51
CA ASP A 31 6.96 10.59 -4.46
C ASP A 31 5.57 9.99 -4.46
N ILE A 32 5.47 8.71 -4.09
CA ILE A 32 4.19 8.00 -3.98
C ILE A 32 4.22 7.11 -2.74
N VAL A 33 3.05 6.99 -2.09
CA VAL A 33 2.82 6.03 -1.01
C VAL A 33 1.47 5.39 -1.26
N ILE A 34 1.43 4.07 -1.30
CA ILE A 34 0.18 3.31 -1.43
C ILE A 34 0.15 2.30 -0.30
N GLN A 35 -0.90 2.33 0.51
CA GLN A 35 -1.02 1.44 1.66
C GLN A 35 -2.37 0.74 1.64
N TYR A 36 -2.34 -0.58 1.79
CA TYR A 36 -3.55 -1.37 1.89
C TYR A 36 -3.84 -1.64 3.37
N GLU A 37 -5.10 -1.38 3.78
CA GLU A 37 -5.55 -1.55 5.15
C GLU A 37 -6.86 -2.32 5.20
N SER A 38 -6.99 -3.19 6.21
CA SER A 38 -8.22 -3.93 6.50
C SER A 38 -8.79 -3.48 7.83
N PHE A 39 -10.12 -3.35 7.91
CA PHE A 39 -10.78 -3.04 9.17
C PHE A 39 -11.07 -4.34 9.91
N ILE A 40 -10.34 -4.60 10.99
CA ILE A 40 -10.43 -5.84 11.77
C ILE A 40 -10.43 -5.47 13.24
N ASN A 41 -11.37 -6.05 14.01
CA ASN A 41 -11.48 -5.80 15.45
C ASN A 41 -11.55 -4.30 15.78
N ASP A 42 -12.42 -3.59 15.07
CA ASP A 42 -12.72 -2.18 15.29
C ASP A 42 -11.58 -1.21 15.02
N LYS A 43 -10.56 -1.63 14.23
CA LYS A 43 -9.54 -0.68 13.80
C LYS A 43 -8.93 -1.09 12.46
N TRP A 44 -8.30 -0.13 11.81
CA TRP A 44 -7.63 -0.34 10.53
C TRP A 44 -6.24 -0.91 10.75
N HIS A 45 -5.93 -1.99 10.02
CA HIS A 45 -4.63 -2.66 10.09
C HIS A 45 -3.94 -2.59 8.73
N PRO A 46 -2.76 -1.93 8.64
CA PRO A 46 -2.01 -1.93 7.39
C PRO A 46 -1.31 -3.27 7.20
N SER A 47 -1.43 -3.86 6.01
CA SER A 47 -0.77 -5.13 5.71
C SER A 47 0.26 -5.03 4.59
N VAL A 48 0.12 -4.05 3.69
CA VAL A 48 1.07 -3.85 2.59
C VAL A 48 1.26 -2.35 2.38
N ARG A 49 2.50 -1.93 2.17
CA ARG A 49 2.81 -0.54 1.84
C ARG A 49 3.84 -0.49 0.73
N TYR A 50 3.56 0.31 -0.28
CA TYR A 50 4.50 0.61 -1.36
C TYR A 50 4.97 2.05 -1.20
N ASP A 51 6.28 2.27 -1.27
CA ASP A 51 6.80 3.64 -1.30
C ASP A 51 8.21 3.68 -1.90
N CYS A 52 8.77 4.90 -2.00
CA CYS A 52 10.07 5.15 -2.57
C CYS A 52 11.00 5.88 -1.59
N SER A 53 10.75 5.76 -0.29
CA SER A 53 11.41 6.59 0.72
C SER A 53 12.94 6.42 0.81
N HIS A 54 13.47 5.32 0.32
CA HIS A 54 14.91 5.06 0.37
C HIS A 54 15.59 5.20 -1.00
N GLY A 55 14.98 5.98 -1.90
CA GLY A 55 15.54 6.20 -3.22
C GLY A 55 15.25 5.11 -4.24
N PHE A 56 14.47 4.11 -3.86
CA PHE A 56 14.04 3.05 -4.78
C PHE A 56 12.64 2.59 -4.40
N PHE A 57 11.92 2.06 -5.38
CA PHE A 57 10.57 1.57 -5.19
C PHE A 57 10.61 0.22 -4.46
N HIS A 58 9.84 0.11 -3.38
CA HIS A 58 9.79 -1.14 -2.61
C HIS A 58 8.41 -1.39 -2.04
N ARG A 59 8.18 -2.65 -1.68
CA ARG A 59 6.96 -3.10 -1.01
C ARG A 59 7.34 -3.62 0.37
N ASP A 60 6.64 -3.13 1.39
CA ASP A 60 6.76 -3.65 2.74
C ASP A 60 5.57 -4.54 3.04
N ILE A 61 5.81 -5.81 3.38
CA ILE A 61 4.79 -6.72 3.87
C ILE A 61 4.82 -6.60 5.39
N MET A 62 3.73 -6.10 5.96
CA MET A 62 3.66 -5.79 7.39
C MET A 62 3.09 -6.93 8.19
N LYS A 63 3.55 -7.06 9.44
CA LYS A 63 3.08 -8.07 10.38
C LYS A 63 2.42 -7.38 11.57
N PRO A 64 1.46 -8.06 12.26
CA PRO A 64 0.79 -7.44 13.41
C PRO A 64 1.71 -7.00 14.54
N ASN A 65 2.89 -7.59 14.66
CA ASN A 65 3.86 -7.22 15.70
C ASN A 65 4.71 -5.98 15.35
N GLY A 66 4.44 -5.35 14.19
CA GLY A 66 5.19 -4.18 13.75
C GLY A 66 6.40 -4.49 12.87
N GLU A 67 6.78 -5.73 12.75
CA GLU A 67 7.85 -6.12 11.83
C GLU A 67 7.37 -6.03 10.39
N LYS A 68 8.31 -5.86 9.48
CA LYS A 68 7.99 -5.82 8.05
C LYS A 68 9.10 -6.44 7.22
N GLU A 69 8.68 -7.03 6.09
CA GLU A 69 9.58 -7.62 5.12
C GLU A 69 9.65 -6.68 3.93
N LYS A 70 10.83 -6.15 3.65
CA LYS A 70 11.03 -5.20 2.55
C LYS A 70 11.43 -5.93 1.28
N GLN A 71 10.75 -5.64 0.19
CA GLN A 71 11.00 -6.24 -1.11
C GLN A 71 11.25 -5.14 -2.14
N ALA A 72 12.46 -5.08 -2.69
CA ALA A 72 12.77 -4.12 -3.74
C ALA A 72 12.07 -4.53 -5.04
N ILE A 73 11.55 -3.54 -5.77
CA ILE A 73 10.86 -3.79 -7.03
C ILE A 73 11.51 -2.93 -8.10
N ALA A 74 11.97 -3.57 -9.17
CA ALA A 74 12.75 -2.91 -10.22
C ALA A 74 11.88 -2.14 -11.21
N ILE A 75 11.24 -1.07 -10.73
CA ILE A 75 10.47 -0.15 -11.57
C ILE A 75 11.01 1.25 -11.29
N SER A 76 11.51 1.91 -12.33
CA SER A 76 12.16 3.20 -12.16
C SER A 76 11.26 4.41 -12.33
N LYS A 77 10.17 4.28 -13.11
CA LYS A 77 9.25 5.39 -13.33
C LYS A 77 8.14 5.37 -12.30
N LEU A 78 7.94 6.47 -11.59
CA LEU A 78 6.93 6.54 -10.54
C LEU A 78 5.50 6.29 -11.02
N LYS A 79 5.20 6.73 -12.26
CA LYS A 79 3.87 6.47 -12.84
C LYS A 79 3.64 4.97 -12.99
N ASP A 80 4.64 4.24 -13.49
CA ASP A 80 4.55 2.79 -13.64
C ASP A 80 4.49 2.10 -12.27
N ALA A 81 5.24 2.62 -11.30
CA ALA A 81 5.22 2.09 -9.94
C ALA A 81 3.85 2.24 -9.30
N LEU A 82 3.22 3.40 -9.48
CA LEU A 82 1.88 3.64 -8.95
C LEU A 82 0.87 2.66 -9.55
N ASN A 83 0.90 2.49 -10.88
CA ASN A 83 0.00 1.56 -11.55
C ASN A 83 0.23 0.12 -11.11
N TYR A 84 1.49 -0.27 -10.97
CA TYR A 84 1.86 -1.61 -10.48
C TYR A 84 1.29 -1.85 -9.08
N ALA A 85 1.49 -0.90 -8.16
CA ALA A 85 1.05 -1.04 -6.79
C ALA A 85 -0.47 -1.17 -6.69
N GLU A 86 -1.20 -0.30 -7.39
CA GLU A 86 -2.67 -0.37 -7.38
C GLU A 86 -3.16 -1.68 -7.95
N GLN A 87 -2.59 -2.13 -9.08
CA GLN A 87 -3.03 -3.36 -9.72
C GLN A 87 -2.71 -4.58 -8.86
N ASP A 88 -1.52 -4.63 -8.26
CA ASP A 88 -1.14 -5.73 -7.40
C ASP A 88 -2.12 -5.87 -6.22
N ILE A 89 -2.45 -4.76 -5.59
CA ILE A 89 -3.36 -4.80 -4.44
C ILE A 89 -4.78 -5.17 -4.88
N LYS A 90 -5.27 -4.63 -6.00
CA LYS A 90 -6.59 -5.01 -6.53
C LYS A 90 -6.68 -6.50 -6.79
N ASP A 91 -5.62 -7.09 -7.31
CA ASP A 91 -5.61 -8.51 -7.68
C ASP A 91 -5.35 -9.41 -6.50
N ARG A 92 -4.64 -8.96 -5.48
CA ARG A 92 -4.11 -9.81 -4.43
C ARG A 92 -4.45 -9.39 -3.00
N TRP A 93 -5.33 -8.45 -2.79
CA TRP A 93 -5.62 -7.97 -1.43
C TRP A 93 -6.13 -9.09 -0.51
N GLU A 94 -6.90 -10.03 -1.04
CA GLU A 94 -7.41 -11.14 -0.26
C GLU A 94 -6.28 -12.02 0.27
N PHE A 95 -5.25 -12.24 -0.55
CA PHE A 95 -4.06 -12.97 -0.15
C PHE A 95 -3.31 -12.24 0.96
N TYR A 96 -3.11 -10.93 0.82
CA TYR A 96 -2.42 -10.13 1.83
C TYR A 96 -3.19 -10.10 3.14
N LYS A 97 -4.52 -9.94 3.06
CA LYS A 97 -5.38 -9.93 4.24
C LYS A 97 -5.32 -11.25 4.98
N GLU A 98 -5.42 -12.35 4.27
CA GLU A 98 -5.39 -13.68 4.87
C GLU A 98 -4.08 -13.93 5.59
N ARG A 99 -2.98 -13.57 4.95
CA ARG A 99 -1.65 -13.73 5.51
C ARG A 99 -1.47 -12.93 6.80
N TYR A 100 -1.93 -11.69 6.80
CA TYR A 100 -1.89 -10.83 7.99
C TYR A 100 -2.78 -11.37 9.10
N SER A 101 -4.01 -11.74 8.76
CA SER A 101 -5.00 -12.22 9.72
C SER A 101 -4.58 -13.48 10.45
N LYS A 102 -3.89 -14.38 9.78
CA LYS A 102 -3.38 -15.61 10.40
C LYS A 102 -2.41 -15.31 11.53
N LYS A 103 -1.61 -14.25 11.40
CA LYS A 103 -0.66 -13.84 12.44
C LYS A 103 -1.31 -13.04 13.53
N LEU A 104 -2.42 -12.34 13.21
CA LEU A 104 -3.14 -11.54 14.17
C LEU A 104 -3.89 -12.39 15.21
N LYS A 105 -4.28 -13.59 14.85
CA LYS A 105 -5.10 -14.47 15.70
C LYS A 105 -4.32 -15.18 16.80
N LYS A 106 -3.07 -14.90 16.95
CA LYS A 106 -2.27 -15.51 18.03
C LYS A 106 -2.40 -14.77 19.34
#